data_f85edb624f2c8c6202959e7692abdfc4
#
_entry.id   f85edb624f2c8c6202959e7692abdfc4
#
_cell.length_a   1.000
_cell.length_b   1.000
_cell.length_c   1.000
_cell.angle_alpha   90.00
_cell.angle_beta   90.00
_cell.angle_gamma   90.00
#
_symmetry.space_group_name_H-M   'P 1'
#
loop_
_entity.id
_entity.type
_entity.pdbx_description
1 polymer ?
#
loop_
_entity_poly.entity_id
_entity_poly.type
_entity_poly.pdbx_seq_one_letter_code
_entity_poly.pdbx_strand_id
1 'polypeptide(L)'
;MGFISRHENIIFRYIGATMSRVVTERMVKSFLDLFVLDLLDDSPKHGYEIMRELKTRTGARIGAGTLYPLLYELEERKLVAGEWNSPNRRSRRVYKITEPGAKYKKNGFKGIDILIRSSNSDSGA
;
A
#
# COMPACT_ATOMS: atom_id res chain seq x y z
N MET A 1 2.30 -19.18 -8.28
CA MET A 1 1.46 -19.69 -8.00
C MET A 1 0.30 -19.10 -8.32
N GLY A 2 -0.28 -19.52 -8.98
CA GLY A 2 -1.42 -18.89 -9.41
C GLY A 2 -2.29 -18.42 -8.32
N PHE A 3 -1.84 -18.52 -7.11
CA PHE A 3 -2.73 -18.08 -6.13
C PHE A 3 -2.78 -16.58 -6.11
N ILE A 4 -3.93 -16.09 -5.92
CA ILE A 4 -4.13 -14.69 -5.74
C ILE A 4 -3.78 -14.38 -4.32
N SER A 5 -2.78 -13.56 -4.14
CA SER A 5 -2.41 -13.12 -2.85
C SER A 5 -3.56 -12.36 -2.25
N ARG A 6 -3.75 -12.46 -0.95
CA ARG A 6 -4.83 -11.72 -0.31
C ARG A 6 -4.69 -10.22 -0.46
N HIS A 7 -3.52 -9.72 -0.88
CA HIS A 7 -3.42 -8.31 -1.15
C HIS A 7 -3.72 -7.99 -2.61
N GLU A 8 -4.04 -8.96 -3.43
CA GLU A 8 -4.60 -8.67 -4.72
C GLU A 8 -6.09 -8.60 -4.56
N ASN A 9 -6.52 -7.56 -3.87
CA ASN A 9 -7.91 -7.37 -3.59
C ASN A 9 -8.57 -6.57 -4.70
N ILE A 10 -9.84 -6.27 -4.51
CA ILE A 10 -10.62 -5.61 -5.54
C ILE A 10 -10.05 -4.24 -5.93
N ILE A 11 -9.35 -3.57 -5.02
CA ILE A 11 -8.79 -2.26 -5.31
C ILE A 11 -7.73 -2.35 -6.40
N PHE A 12 -6.80 -3.29 -6.26
CA PHE A 12 -5.77 -3.49 -7.27
C PHE A 12 -6.38 -3.89 -8.62
N ARG A 13 -7.45 -4.66 -8.60
CA ARG A 13 -8.14 -5.04 -9.83
C ARG A 13 -8.70 -3.83 -10.56
N TYR A 14 -9.37 -2.95 -9.84
CA TYR A 14 -9.93 -1.74 -10.43
C TYR A 14 -8.83 -0.86 -11.00
N ILE A 15 -7.76 -0.68 -10.26
CA ILE A 15 -6.66 0.15 -10.71
C ILE A 15 -6.06 -0.39 -11.99
N GLY A 16 -5.83 -1.69 -12.05
CA GLY A 16 -5.18 -2.28 -13.21
C GLY A 16 -6.04 -2.35 -14.45
N ALA A 17 -7.35 -2.42 -14.27
CA ALA A 17 -8.24 -2.73 -15.38
C ALA A 17 -8.93 -1.53 -16.01
N THR A 18 -9.28 -0.53 -15.23
CA THR A 18 -10.21 0.49 -15.72
C THR A 18 -9.78 1.92 -15.57
N MET A 19 -8.76 2.21 -14.79
CA MET A 19 -8.44 3.59 -14.48
C MET A 19 -7.36 4.15 -15.38
N SER A 20 -7.51 5.42 -15.73
CA SER A 20 -6.45 6.13 -16.44
C SER A 20 -5.27 6.29 -15.49
N ARG A 21 -4.10 6.54 -16.07
CA ARG A 21 -2.87 6.71 -15.30
C ARG A 21 -2.98 7.83 -14.27
N VAL A 22 -3.60 8.95 -14.64
CA VAL A 22 -3.73 10.08 -13.73
C VAL A 22 -4.61 9.75 -12.55
N VAL A 23 -5.74 9.10 -12.82
CA VAL A 23 -6.66 8.69 -11.76
C VAL A 23 -6.02 7.67 -10.86
N THR A 24 -5.29 6.72 -11.44
CA THR A 24 -4.58 5.69 -10.68
C THR A 24 -3.58 6.33 -9.71
N GLU A 25 -2.78 7.28 -10.19
CA GLU A 25 -1.81 7.95 -9.32
C GLU A 25 -2.47 8.68 -8.17
N ARG A 26 -3.55 9.40 -8.48
CA ARG A 26 -4.27 10.11 -7.43
C ARG A 26 -4.83 9.18 -6.38
N MET A 27 -5.38 8.06 -6.83
CA MET A 27 -5.95 7.09 -5.92
C MET A 27 -4.88 6.45 -5.05
N VAL A 28 -3.76 6.07 -5.64
CA VAL A 28 -2.67 5.49 -4.88
C VAL A 28 -2.15 6.49 -3.86
N LYS A 29 -1.99 7.75 -4.24
CA LYS A 29 -1.51 8.77 -3.31
C LYS A 29 -2.50 9.01 -2.18
N SER A 30 -3.79 8.97 -2.47
CA SER A 30 -4.83 9.22 -1.46
C SER A 30 -4.88 8.11 -0.41
N PHE A 31 -4.57 6.88 -0.81
CA PHE A 31 -4.62 5.73 0.09
C PHE A 31 -3.26 5.10 0.24
N LEU A 32 -2.22 5.92 0.17
CA LEU A 32 -0.85 5.40 0.14
C LEU A 32 -0.52 4.57 1.37
N ASP A 33 -1.03 4.96 2.52
CA ASP A 33 -0.82 4.21 3.74
C ASP A 33 -1.32 2.76 3.61
N LEU A 34 -2.50 2.59 3.03
CA LEU A 34 -3.06 1.25 2.85
C LEU A 34 -2.25 0.42 1.85
N PHE A 35 -1.82 1.05 0.75
CA PHE A 35 -1.03 0.34 -0.25
C PHE A 35 0.34 -0.06 0.30
N VAL A 36 0.96 0.82 1.08
CA VAL A 36 2.24 0.50 1.71
C VAL A 36 2.09 -0.65 2.69
N LEU A 37 1.06 -0.59 3.53
CA LEU A 37 0.83 -1.67 4.49
C LEU A 37 0.54 -2.99 3.79
N ASP A 38 -0.17 -2.94 2.67
CA ASP A 38 -0.48 -4.14 1.90
C ASP A 38 0.79 -4.79 1.35
N LEU A 39 1.70 -3.99 0.83
CA LEU A 39 2.98 -4.52 0.36
C LEU A 39 3.80 -5.12 1.49
N LEU A 40 3.79 -4.48 2.66
CA LEU A 40 4.53 -4.96 3.81
C LEU A 40 3.92 -6.22 4.42
N ASP A 41 2.62 -6.43 4.20
CA ASP A 41 1.98 -7.64 4.67
C ASP A 41 2.50 -8.87 3.91
N ASP A 42 3.00 -8.66 2.72
CA ASP A 42 3.60 -9.72 1.93
C ASP A 42 4.98 -10.11 2.48
N SER A 43 5.81 -9.12 2.74
CA SER A 43 7.14 -9.33 3.33
C SER A 43 7.73 -8.00 3.75
N PRO A 44 8.68 -8.01 4.68
CA PRO A 44 9.39 -6.78 5.02
C PRO A 44 10.13 -6.23 3.81
N LYS A 45 10.24 -4.91 3.73
CA LYS A 45 10.82 -4.25 2.57
C LYS A 45 11.55 -2.97 2.96
N HIS A 46 12.54 -2.61 2.16
CA HIS A 46 13.14 -1.29 2.21
C HIS A 46 12.21 -0.29 1.51
N GLY A 47 12.36 0.99 1.82
CA GLY A 47 11.58 2.01 1.16
C GLY A 47 11.71 1.99 -0.36
N TYR A 48 12.94 1.76 -0.84
CA TYR A 48 13.16 1.68 -2.28
C TYR A 48 12.36 0.55 -2.93
N GLU A 49 12.28 -0.60 -2.27
CA GLU A 49 11.49 -1.71 -2.78
C GLU A 49 10.00 -1.38 -2.82
N ILE A 50 9.54 -0.67 -1.80
CA ILE A 50 8.15 -0.23 -1.75
C ILE A 50 7.83 0.65 -2.96
N MET A 51 8.69 1.63 -3.23
CA MET A 51 8.48 2.53 -4.37
C MET A 51 8.45 1.76 -5.69
N ARG A 52 9.36 0.82 -5.84
CA ARG A 52 9.46 0.04 -7.07
C ARG A 52 8.23 -0.84 -7.27
N GLU A 53 7.77 -1.48 -6.21
CA GLU A 53 6.62 -2.36 -6.33
C GLU A 53 5.32 -1.59 -6.56
N LEU A 54 5.19 -0.41 -5.95
CA LEU A 54 4.04 0.44 -6.23
C LEU A 54 3.98 0.78 -7.71
N LYS A 55 5.12 1.15 -8.27
CA LYS A 55 5.18 1.46 -9.69
C LYS A 55 4.84 0.25 -10.55
N THR A 56 5.39 -0.90 -10.19
CA THR A 56 5.16 -2.12 -10.96
C THR A 56 3.71 -2.55 -10.92
N ARG A 57 3.08 -2.46 -9.76
CA ARG A 57 1.72 -2.95 -9.58
C ARG A 57 0.65 -1.97 -10.03
N THR A 58 0.90 -0.68 -9.84
CA THR A 58 -0.14 0.32 -10.08
C THR A 58 0.22 1.33 -11.15
N GLY A 59 1.49 1.40 -11.55
CA GLY A 59 1.96 2.42 -12.46
C GLY A 59 2.23 3.76 -11.78
N ALA A 60 1.91 3.89 -10.49
CA ALA A 60 2.06 5.16 -9.80
C ALA A 60 3.51 5.38 -9.37
N ARG A 61 4.01 6.56 -9.63
CA ARG A 61 5.36 6.96 -9.23
C ARG A 61 5.28 7.73 -7.92
N ILE A 62 5.70 7.11 -6.85
CA ILE A 62 5.73 7.74 -5.54
C ILE A 62 7.18 8.03 -5.21
N GLY A 63 7.49 9.29 -5.00
CA GLY A 63 8.86 9.69 -4.70
C GLY A 63 9.22 9.50 -3.24
N ALA A 64 10.52 9.56 -2.97
CA ALA A 64 11.03 9.40 -1.61
C ALA A 64 10.49 10.50 -0.68
N GLY A 65 10.34 11.71 -1.18
CA GLY A 65 9.82 12.83 -0.39
C GLY A 65 8.39 12.63 0.07
N THR A 66 7.65 11.75 -0.57
CA THR A 66 6.29 11.41 -0.16
C THR A 66 6.30 10.14 0.70
N LEU A 67 7.08 9.16 0.31
CA LEU A 67 7.04 7.86 0.98
C LEU A 67 7.66 7.89 2.37
N TYR A 68 8.87 8.46 2.52
CA TYR A 68 9.57 8.37 3.80
C TYR A 68 8.88 9.10 4.94
N PRO A 69 8.30 10.30 4.74
CA PRO A 69 7.50 10.90 5.80
C PRO A 69 6.31 10.03 6.20
N LEU A 70 5.70 9.35 5.24
CA LEU A 70 4.61 8.44 5.55
C LEU A 70 5.08 7.26 6.37
N LEU A 71 6.23 6.68 6.03
CA LEU A 71 6.78 5.57 6.80
C LEU A 71 7.07 5.98 8.23
N TYR A 72 7.58 7.20 8.43
CA TYR A 72 7.77 7.73 9.78
C TYR A 72 6.47 7.83 10.54
N GLU A 73 5.45 8.35 9.88
CA GLU A 73 4.14 8.47 10.51
C GLU A 73 3.58 7.11 10.89
N LEU A 74 3.67 6.16 9.98
CA LEU A 74 3.18 4.81 10.26
C LEU A 74 3.93 4.16 11.41
N GLU A 75 5.23 4.42 11.49
CA GLU A 75 6.04 3.89 12.58
C GLU A 75 5.64 4.53 13.91
N GLU A 76 5.40 5.83 13.93
CA GLU A 76 4.93 6.51 15.14
C GLU A 76 3.59 5.99 15.61
N ARG A 77 2.72 5.65 14.66
CA ARG A 77 1.41 5.09 14.97
C ARG A 77 1.48 3.59 15.26
N LYS A 78 2.69 3.02 15.23
CA LYS A 78 2.94 1.61 15.51
C LYS A 78 2.23 0.66 14.53
N LEU A 79 1.98 1.14 13.33
CA LEU A 79 1.40 0.33 12.28
C LEU A 79 2.48 -0.40 11.49
N VAL A 80 3.71 0.12 11.51
CA VAL A 80 4.89 -0.57 10.99
C VAL A 80 6.00 -0.48 12.00
N ALA A 81 6.98 -1.38 11.88
CA ALA A 81 8.21 -1.35 12.67
C ALA A 81 9.38 -1.29 11.71
N GLY A 82 10.27 -0.34 11.93
CA GLY A 82 11.46 -0.20 11.11
C GLY A 82 12.68 -0.69 11.87
N GLU A 83 13.53 -1.44 11.18
CA GLU A 83 14.75 -1.97 11.76
C GLU A 83 15.90 -1.77 10.79
N TRP A 84 17.08 -1.50 11.32
CA TRP A 84 18.28 -1.46 10.51
C TRP A 84 18.71 -2.90 10.23
N ASN A 85 18.97 -3.20 8.98
CA ASN A 85 19.37 -4.57 8.62
C ASN A 85 20.86 -4.82 8.80
N SER A 86 21.62 -3.81 9.19
CA SER A 86 23.05 -3.93 9.39
C SER A 86 23.54 -2.71 10.16
N PRO A 87 24.55 -2.84 11.02
CA PRO A 87 25.13 -1.70 11.72
C PRO A 87 26.00 -0.83 10.82
N ASN A 88 26.16 -1.20 9.57
CA ASN A 88 26.96 -0.51 8.62
C ASN A 88 26.33 0.83 8.23
N ARG A 89 27.14 1.81 7.84
CA ARG A 89 26.64 3.08 7.35
C ARG A 89 25.71 2.95 6.17
N ARG A 90 25.91 1.91 5.35
CA ARG A 90 25.11 1.69 4.15
C ARG A 90 23.89 0.85 4.43
N SER A 91 23.68 0.51 5.69
CA SER A 91 22.52 -0.27 6.03
C SER A 91 21.26 0.56 5.75
N ARG A 92 20.20 -0.13 5.41
CA ARG A 92 18.92 0.49 5.12
C ARG A 92 17.92 -0.01 6.14
N ARG A 93 16.94 0.85 6.42
CA ARG A 93 15.88 0.41 7.29
C ARG A 93 14.95 -0.51 6.54
N VAL A 94 14.63 -1.62 7.16
CA VAL A 94 13.65 -2.56 6.65
C VAL A 94 12.38 -2.34 7.46
N TYR A 95 11.28 -2.18 6.78
CA TYR A 95 9.98 -1.95 7.41
C TYR A 95 9.15 -3.21 7.33
N LYS A 96 8.46 -3.51 8.40
CA LYS A 96 7.54 -4.64 8.43
C LYS A 96 6.21 -4.19 9.05
N ILE A 97 5.14 -4.83 8.64
CA ILE A 97 3.83 -4.52 9.17
C ILE A 97 3.70 -5.11 10.58
N THR A 98 2.97 -4.42 11.43
CA THR A 98 2.65 -4.91 12.77
C THR A 98 1.24 -5.49 12.77
N GLU A 99 0.85 -6.10 13.88
CA GLU A 99 -0.51 -6.60 14.01
C GLU A 99 -1.53 -5.46 13.93
N PRO A 100 -1.35 -4.34 14.63
CA PRO A 100 -2.24 -3.19 14.43
C PRO A 100 -2.24 -2.68 13.00
N GLY A 101 -1.10 -2.74 12.32
CA GLY A 101 -1.01 -2.33 10.93
C GLY A 101 -1.83 -3.21 10.01
N ALA A 102 -1.80 -4.52 10.23
CA ALA A 102 -2.59 -5.45 9.45
C ALA A 102 -4.09 -5.22 9.64
N LYS A 103 -4.50 -4.92 10.86
CA LYS A 103 -5.89 -4.59 11.15
C LYS A 103 -6.32 -3.30 10.45
N TYR A 104 -5.48 -2.29 10.56
CA TYR A 104 -5.75 -1.00 9.93
C TYR A 104 -5.92 -1.16 8.43
N LYS A 105 -5.03 -1.91 7.82
CA LYS A 105 -5.08 -2.17 6.39
C LYS A 105 -6.36 -2.89 6.00
N LYS A 106 -6.69 -3.95 6.72
CA LYS A 106 -7.88 -4.73 6.43
C LYS A 106 -9.14 -3.89 6.52
N ASN A 107 -9.25 -3.10 7.58
CA ASN A 107 -10.42 -2.24 7.77
C ASN A 107 -10.49 -1.16 6.71
N GLY A 108 -9.35 -0.59 6.33
CA GLY A 108 -9.32 0.44 5.30
C GLY A 108 -9.77 -0.07 3.94
N PHE A 109 -9.24 -1.20 3.52
CA PHE A 109 -9.65 -1.77 2.24
C PHE A 109 -11.10 -2.23 2.25
N LYS A 110 -11.56 -2.75 3.37
CA LYS A 110 -12.96 -3.12 3.50
C LYS A 110 -13.86 -1.90 3.33
N GLY A 111 -13.49 -0.78 3.93
CA GLY A 111 -14.24 0.46 3.77
C GLY A 111 -14.28 0.93 2.33
N ILE A 112 -13.15 0.89 1.64
CA ILE A 112 -13.10 1.29 0.23
C ILE A 112 -13.95 0.36 -0.62
N ASP A 113 -13.87 -0.93 -0.37
CA ASP A 113 -14.66 -1.91 -1.12
C ASP A 113 -16.15 -1.66 -0.96
N ILE A 114 -16.59 -1.36 0.26
CA ILE A 114 -17.99 -1.04 0.52
C ILE A 114 -18.41 0.19 -0.28
N LEU A 115 -17.58 1.23 -0.32
CA LEU A 115 -17.89 2.43 -1.09
C LEU A 115 -18.02 2.14 -2.57
N ILE A 116 -17.12 1.33 -3.11
CA ILE A 116 -17.15 0.98 -4.54
C ILE A 116 -18.42 0.19 -4.86
N ARG A 117 -18.77 -0.76 -4.02
CA ARG A 117 -19.97 -1.58 -4.24
C ARG A 117 -21.24 -0.76 -4.11
N SER A 118 -21.27 0.16 -3.16
CA SER A 118 -22.43 1.05 -3.00
C SER A 118 -22.63 1.91 -4.24
N SER A 119 -21.55 2.46 -4.79
CA SER A 119 -21.63 3.26 -6.01
C SER A 119 -22.16 2.45 -7.18
N ASN A 120 -21.70 1.22 -7.31
CA ASN A 120 -22.16 0.35 -8.38
C ASN A 120 -23.64 -0.01 -8.23
N SER A 121 -24.08 -0.25 -7.00
CA SER A 121 -25.49 -0.55 -6.74
C SER A 121 -26.38 0.63 -7.11
N ASP A 122 -25.94 1.83 -6.75
CA ASP A 122 -26.70 3.04 -7.06
C ASP A 122 -26.78 3.26 -8.56
N SER A 123 -25.68 3.03 -9.28
CA SER A 123 -25.70 3.23 -10.72
C SER A 123 -26.49 2.14 -11.43
N GLY A 124 -26.69 1.01 -10.79
CA GLY A 124 -27.49 -0.06 -11.36
C GLY A 124 -28.98 0.15 -11.20
N ALA A 125 -29.34 1.08 -10.38
CA ALA A 125 -30.74 1.40 -10.20
C ALA A 125 -31.22 2.42 -11.26
#